data_aac02f8482e51b280b77ce5382b6ee95
#
_entry.id   aac02f8482e51b280b77ce5382b6ee95
#
_cell.length_a   1.000
_cell.length_b   1.000
_cell.length_c   1.000
_cell.angle_alpha   90.00
_cell.angle_beta   90.00
_cell.angle_gamma   90.00
#
_symmetry.space_group_name_H-M   'P 1'
#
loop_
_entity.id
_entity.type
_entity.pdbx_description
1 polymer ?
#
loop_
_entity_poly.entity_id
_entity_poly.type
_entity_poly.pdbx_seq_one_letter_code
_entity_poly.pdbx_strand_id
1 'polypeptide(L)'
;MRRLLSLLILLIVLIFPLFAGRVRSASTVCAIHVDVEQKMLTLFCGSEIAARYPIATGARDTPTPLGVFRINRRFSGEMGGFGTCFLGLNVPWGDYGIHGTNRPESIGTNASHGCIRMRVADAEALYARVPNGTV
;
A
#
# COMPACT_ATOMS: atom_id res chain seq x y z
N MET A 1 -48.97 36.58 -9.36
CA MET A 1 -48.68 35.23 -8.86
C MET A 1 -47.61 34.51 -9.67
N ARG A 2 -47.64 34.45 -11.00
CA ARG A 2 -46.62 33.75 -11.83
C ARG A 2 -45.18 34.28 -11.68
N ARG A 3 -44.97 35.59 -11.52
CA ARG A 3 -43.67 36.22 -11.38
C ARG A 3 -42.97 35.97 -10.01
N LEU A 4 -43.78 35.88 -8.94
CA LEU A 4 -43.29 35.54 -7.60
C LEU A 4 -42.82 34.09 -7.50
N LEU A 5 -43.53 33.17 -8.18
CA LEU A 5 -43.15 31.76 -8.22
C LEU A 5 -41.84 31.55 -8.96
N SER A 6 -41.62 32.28 -10.07
CA SER A 6 -40.33 32.22 -10.82
C SER A 6 -39.15 32.76 -10.04
N LEU A 7 -39.34 33.82 -9.24
CA LEU A 7 -38.29 34.36 -8.36
C LEU A 7 -37.93 33.39 -7.20
N LEU A 8 -38.95 32.71 -6.65
CA LEU A 8 -38.73 31.72 -5.59
C LEU A 8 -37.93 30.51 -6.09
N ILE A 9 -38.24 30.01 -7.29
CA ILE A 9 -37.52 28.89 -7.93
C ILE A 9 -36.08 29.30 -8.27
N LEU A 10 -35.84 30.51 -8.74
CA LEU A 10 -34.52 31.03 -9.04
C LEU A 10 -33.67 31.15 -7.77
N LEU A 11 -34.27 31.57 -6.65
CA LEU A 11 -33.59 31.68 -5.36
C LEU A 11 -33.15 30.29 -4.80
N ILE A 12 -34.03 29.28 -4.96
CA ILE A 12 -33.72 27.89 -4.52
C ILE A 12 -32.59 27.29 -5.33
N VAL A 13 -32.53 27.56 -6.65
CA VAL A 13 -31.45 27.05 -7.52
C VAL A 13 -30.10 27.71 -7.20
N LEU A 14 -30.08 28.95 -6.72
CA LEU A 14 -28.88 29.68 -6.34
C LEU A 14 -28.32 29.29 -4.96
N ILE A 15 -29.15 28.75 -4.06
CA ILE A 15 -28.72 28.36 -2.71
C ILE A 15 -28.24 26.91 -2.65
N PHE A 16 -28.68 26.04 -3.60
CA PHE A 16 -28.32 24.62 -3.61
C PHE A 16 -26.82 24.29 -3.81
N PRO A 17 -26.04 25.09 -4.56
CA PRO A 17 -24.60 24.80 -4.69
C PRO A 17 -23.75 25.21 -3.48
N LEU A 18 -24.28 25.97 -2.52
CA LEU A 18 -23.54 26.40 -1.32
C LEU A 18 -23.46 25.30 -0.23
N PHE A 19 -24.28 24.25 -0.34
CA PHE A 19 -24.26 23.10 0.56
C PHE A 19 -23.63 21.84 -0.05
N ALA A 20 -22.87 21.97 -1.13
CA ALA A 20 -21.94 20.92 -1.52
C ALA A 20 -20.84 20.84 -0.43
N GLY A 21 -21.21 20.26 0.70
CA GLY A 21 -20.29 19.95 1.77
C GLY A 21 -19.09 19.25 1.14
N ARG A 22 -17.91 19.80 1.32
CA ARG A 22 -16.65 19.15 1.02
C ARG A 22 -16.68 17.82 1.76
N VAL A 23 -17.04 16.73 1.06
CA VAL A 23 -16.79 15.38 1.56
C VAL A 23 -15.28 15.33 1.72
N ARG A 24 -14.81 15.52 2.95
CA ARG A 24 -13.44 15.21 3.31
C ARG A 24 -13.28 13.76 2.93
N SER A 25 -12.54 13.50 1.88
CA SER A 25 -12.04 12.16 1.60
C SER A 25 -11.32 11.71 2.86
N ALA A 26 -11.97 10.88 3.66
CA ALA A 26 -11.31 10.22 4.76
C ALA A 26 -10.12 9.51 4.14
N SER A 27 -8.91 9.81 4.60
CA SER A 27 -7.71 9.11 4.17
C SER A 27 -7.94 7.64 4.46
N THR A 28 -8.14 6.85 3.40
CA THR A 28 -8.40 5.42 3.54
C THR A 28 -7.15 4.78 4.14
N VAL A 29 -7.28 4.27 5.35
CA VAL A 29 -6.18 3.55 6.02
C VAL A 29 -5.93 2.27 5.25
N CYS A 30 -4.68 2.05 4.84
CA CYS A 30 -4.26 0.82 4.19
C CYS A 30 -3.47 -0.07 5.15
N ALA A 31 -3.55 -1.38 4.93
CA ALA A 31 -2.81 -2.42 5.62
C ALA A 31 -2.29 -3.47 4.63
N ILE A 32 -1.17 -4.09 4.97
CA ILE A 32 -0.52 -5.12 4.15
C ILE A 32 -0.67 -6.47 4.85
N HIS A 33 -1.18 -7.46 4.15
CA HIS A 33 -1.16 -8.85 4.58
C HIS A 33 -0.17 -9.63 3.72
N VAL A 34 0.77 -10.32 4.37
CA VAL A 34 1.76 -11.18 3.71
C VAL A 34 1.48 -12.63 4.06
N ASP A 35 1.06 -13.39 3.08
CA ASP A 35 0.94 -14.84 3.16
C ASP A 35 2.25 -15.48 2.69
N VAL A 36 3.05 -15.94 3.65
CA VAL A 36 4.37 -16.52 3.37
C VAL A 36 4.29 -17.90 2.73
N GLU A 37 3.19 -18.64 2.91
CA GLU A 37 2.99 -19.96 2.32
C GLU A 37 2.54 -19.84 0.87
N GLN A 38 1.56 -19.00 0.60
CA GLN A 38 1.03 -18.77 -0.74
C GLN A 38 1.89 -17.82 -1.59
N LYS A 39 2.94 -17.22 -1.00
CA LYS A 39 3.82 -16.25 -1.67
C LYS A 39 3.03 -15.07 -2.25
N MET A 40 2.15 -14.51 -1.43
CA MET A 40 1.24 -13.45 -1.84
C MET A 40 1.26 -12.29 -0.84
N LEU A 41 1.41 -11.08 -1.34
CA LEU A 41 1.18 -9.86 -0.59
C LEU A 41 -0.15 -9.25 -1.04
N THR A 42 -1.04 -8.98 -0.10
CA THR A 42 -2.32 -8.33 -0.35
C THR A 42 -2.35 -6.96 0.34
N LEU A 43 -2.63 -5.92 -0.43
CA LEU A 43 -2.87 -4.57 0.08
C LEU A 43 -4.37 -4.39 0.26
N PHE A 44 -4.79 -4.13 1.49
CA PHE A 44 -6.13 -3.70 1.83
C PHE A 44 -6.16 -2.18 2.03
N CYS A 45 -7.20 -1.50 1.55
CA CYS A 45 -7.45 -0.09 1.84
C CYS A 45 -8.92 0.06 2.27
N GLY A 46 -9.14 0.38 3.54
CA GLY A 46 -10.45 0.22 4.17
C GLY A 46 -10.84 -1.26 4.22
N SER A 47 -12.04 -1.60 3.75
CA SER A 47 -12.54 -2.98 3.65
C SER A 47 -12.24 -3.66 2.30
N GLU A 48 -11.61 -2.96 1.36
CA GLU A 48 -11.43 -3.42 0.00
C GLU A 48 -10.02 -3.97 -0.24
N ILE A 49 -9.91 -5.02 -1.06
CA ILE A 49 -8.64 -5.47 -1.60
C ILE A 49 -8.23 -4.52 -2.71
N ALA A 50 -7.20 -3.74 -2.44
CA ALA A 50 -6.71 -2.72 -3.35
C ALA A 50 -5.70 -3.25 -4.37
N ALA A 51 -4.94 -4.30 -4.02
CA ALA A 51 -4.00 -5.00 -4.90
C ALA A 51 -3.54 -6.33 -4.29
N ARG A 52 -3.04 -7.22 -5.16
CA ARG A 52 -2.34 -8.45 -4.79
C ARG A 52 -1.08 -8.58 -5.64
N TYR A 53 0.00 -8.99 -4.99
CA TYR A 53 1.31 -9.10 -5.62
C TYR A 53 1.97 -10.43 -5.28
N PRO A 54 2.42 -11.22 -6.27
CA PRO A 54 3.26 -12.37 -6.02
C PRO A 54 4.60 -11.92 -5.42
N ILE A 55 5.10 -12.65 -4.44
CA ILE A 55 6.31 -12.30 -3.69
C ILE A 55 7.28 -13.49 -3.61
N ALA A 56 8.53 -13.21 -3.24
CA ALA A 56 9.43 -14.21 -2.68
C ALA A 56 9.63 -13.92 -1.18
N THR A 57 9.84 -14.98 -0.41
CA THR A 57 10.03 -14.92 1.04
C THR A 57 11.38 -15.50 1.45
N GLY A 58 11.67 -15.47 2.74
CA GLY A 58 12.90 -16.02 3.30
C GLY A 58 13.07 -17.50 3.03
N ALA A 59 14.33 -17.93 2.87
CA ALA A 59 14.72 -19.33 2.78
C ALA A 59 14.40 -20.06 4.11
N ARG A 60 14.50 -21.39 4.10
CA ARG A 60 14.14 -22.22 5.25
C ARG A 60 14.96 -21.90 6.50
N ASP A 61 16.24 -21.60 6.32
CA ASP A 61 17.20 -21.25 7.38
C ASP A 61 17.20 -19.76 7.73
N THR A 62 16.60 -18.93 6.91
CA THR A 62 16.44 -17.49 7.11
C THR A 62 15.00 -17.04 6.81
N PRO A 63 14.01 -17.55 7.56
CA PRO A 63 12.60 -17.34 7.23
C PRO A 63 12.17 -15.86 7.37
N THR A 64 11.18 -15.49 6.60
CA THR A 64 10.52 -14.19 6.79
C THR A 64 9.87 -14.16 8.19
N PRO A 65 10.10 -13.12 9.00
CA PRO A 65 9.50 -12.97 10.31
C PRO A 65 7.98 -13.01 10.25
N LEU A 66 7.38 -13.76 11.19
CA LEU A 66 5.93 -13.79 11.37
C LEU A 66 5.54 -12.85 12.52
N GLY A 67 4.48 -12.09 12.34
CA GLY A 67 4.00 -11.15 13.35
C GLY A 67 3.29 -9.96 12.73
N VAL A 68 3.02 -8.96 13.56
CA VAL A 68 2.44 -7.68 13.15
C VAL A 68 3.51 -6.61 13.24
N PHE A 69 3.88 -6.05 12.11
CA PHE A 69 4.92 -5.06 12.00
C PHE A 69 4.40 -3.79 11.31
N ARG A 70 5.18 -2.71 11.39
CA ARG A 70 4.88 -1.44 10.73
C ARG A 70 6.01 -1.02 9.83
N ILE A 71 5.69 -0.37 8.73
CA ILE A 71 6.68 0.34 7.92
C ILE A 71 7.25 1.48 8.78
N ASN A 72 8.54 1.45 9.08
CA ASN A 72 9.23 2.47 9.88
C ASN A 72 10.20 3.34 9.10
N ARG A 73 10.58 2.91 7.88
CA ARG A 73 11.49 3.66 6.99
C ARG A 73 11.21 3.33 5.53
N ARG A 74 11.49 4.30 4.70
CA ARG A 74 11.24 4.21 3.25
C ARG A 74 12.41 4.81 2.51
N PHE A 75 12.90 4.08 1.51
CA PHE A 75 13.95 4.54 0.62
C PHE A 75 13.51 4.38 -0.83
N SER A 76 13.95 5.30 -1.71
CA SER A 76 13.74 5.23 -3.15
C SER A 76 15.02 5.63 -3.88
N GLY A 77 15.22 5.06 -5.06
CA GLY A 77 16.42 5.20 -5.89
C GLY A 77 17.05 3.85 -6.19
N GLU A 78 18.07 3.83 -7.02
CA GLU A 78 18.80 2.60 -7.37
C GLU A 78 19.51 2.00 -6.15
N MET A 79 19.17 0.76 -5.81
CA MET A 79 19.70 0.04 -4.63
C MET A 79 20.20 -1.36 -4.99
N GLY A 80 20.66 -1.56 -6.23
CA GLY A 80 21.20 -2.82 -6.70
C GLY A 80 20.21 -3.98 -6.56
N GLY A 81 20.54 -4.99 -5.77
CA GLY A 81 19.69 -6.17 -5.57
C GLY A 81 18.31 -5.92 -4.94
N PHE A 82 18.10 -4.74 -4.36
CA PHE A 82 16.83 -4.31 -3.77
C PHE A 82 15.89 -3.57 -4.76
N GLY A 83 16.33 -3.39 -6.00
CA GLY A 83 15.60 -2.63 -7.00
C GLY A 83 15.62 -1.14 -6.70
N THR A 84 14.48 -0.47 -6.88
CA THR A 84 14.35 0.99 -6.84
C THR A 84 13.64 1.52 -5.59
N CYS A 85 13.12 0.66 -4.72
CA CYS A 85 12.47 1.06 -3.48
C CYS A 85 12.55 0.00 -2.38
N PHE A 86 12.55 0.46 -1.14
CA PHE A 86 12.60 -0.35 0.06
C PHE A 86 11.65 0.21 1.14
N LEU A 87 10.85 -0.67 1.71
CA LEU A 87 9.94 -0.42 2.82
C LEU A 87 10.46 -1.21 4.03
N GLY A 88 11.17 -0.56 4.94
CA GLY A 88 11.71 -1.19 6.15
C GLY A 88 10.62 -1.48 7.16
N LEU A 89 10.71 -2.63 7.81
CA LEU A 89 9.78 -3.09 8.84
C LEU A 89 10.42 -2.95 10.24
N ASN A 90 9.62 -2.64 11.24
CA ASN A 90 10.07 -2.49 12.64
C ASN A 90 10.23 -3.83 13.36
N VAL A 91 10.81 -4.83 12.72
CA VAL A 91 11.14 -6.11 13.34
C VAL A 91 12.25 -5.88 14.36
N PRO A 92 12.06 -6.24 15.67
CA PRO A 92 13.01 -5.85 16.72
C PRO A 92 14.32 -6.65 16.72
N TRP A 93 14.40 -7.75 15.98
CA TRP A 93 15.59 -8.64 15.99
C TRP A 93 16.36 -8.65 14.66
N GLY A 94 16.09 -7.74 13.74
CA GLY A 94 16.85 -7.64 12.50
C GLY A 94 16.29 -6.65 11.50
N ASP A 95 17.06 -6.41 10.45
CA ASP A 95 16.71 -5.52 9.36
C ASP A 95 15.92 -6.26 8.28
N TYR A 96 14.64 -6.11 8.30
CA TYR A 96 13.71 -6.71 7.33
C TYR A 96 12.94 -5.64 6.58
N GLY A 97 12.50 -5.98 5.37
CA GLY A 97 11.71 -5.06 4.56
C GLY A 97 11.05 -5.71 3.36
N ILE A 98 10.25 -4.90 2.68
CA ILE A 98 9.61 -5.21 1.41
C ILE A 98 10.32 -4.38 0.34
N HIS A 99 10.78 -5.01 -0.74
CA HIS A 99 11.57 -4.32 -1.76
C HIS A 99 11.46 -4.98 -3.13
N GLY A 100 11.88 -4.27 -4.17
CA GLY A 100 12.06 -4.84 -5.51
C GLY A 100 13.19 -5.87 -5.55
N THR A 101 13.32 -6.60 -6.65
CA THR A 101 14.44 -7.52 -6.85
C THR A 101 14.95 -7.46 -8.28
N ASN A 102 16.26 -7.57 -8.43
CA ASN A 102 16.92 -7.80 -9.72
C ASN A 102 16.91 -9.28 -10.16
N ARG A 103 16.25 -10.15 -9.37
CA ARG A 103 16.06 -11.57 -9.65
C ARG A 103 14.56 -11.91 -9.72
N PRO A 104 13.84 -11.45 -10.75
CA PRO A 104 12.39 -11.65 -10.86
C PRO A 104 11.98 -13.13 -10.93
N GLU A 105 12.87 -14.02 -11.35
CA GLU A 105 12.68 -15.48 -11.34
C GLU A 105 12.54 -16.06 -9.94
N SER A 106 12.99 -15.36 -8.90
CA SER A 106 12.85 -15.79 -7.50
C SER A 106 11.43 -15.61 -6.95
N ILE A 107 10.58 -14.82 -7.62
CA ILE A 107 9.19 -14.59 -7.18
C ILE A 107 8.42 -15.92 -7.17
N GLY A 108 7.71 -16.17 -6.09
CA GLY A 108 7.00 -17.43 -5.82
C GLY A 108 7.80 -18.45 -5.04
N THR A 109 9.05 -18.14 -4.67
CA THR A 109 9.95 -19.09 -3.96
C THR A 109 10.43 -18.58 -2.60
N ASN A 110 11.09 -19.45 -1.85
CA ASN A 110 11.81 -19.16 -0.59
C ASN A 110 13.27 -18.83 -0.93
N ALA A 111 13.58 -17.57 -1.27
CA ALA A 111 14.86 -17.20 -1.88
C ALA A 111 15.62 -16.07 -1.19
N SER A 112 15.04 -15.43 -0.16
CA SER A 112 15.67 -14.29 0.51
C SER A 112 16.30 -14.69 1.87
N HIS A 113 16.98 -13.74 2.51
CA HIS A 113 17.41 -13.85 3.90
C HIS A 113 16.39 -13.28 4.89
N GLY A 114 15.09 -13.40 4.54
CA GLY A 114 13.98 -12.98 5.38
C GLY A 114 13.19 -11.77 4.84
N CYS A 115 13.79 -10.92 4.01
CA CYS A 115 13.07 -9.83 3.33
C CYS A 115 12.03 -10.37 2.35
N ILE A 116 11.01 -9.56 2.09
CA ILE A 116 9.95 -9.84 1.12
C ILE A 116 10.35 -9.22 -0.21
N ARG A 117 10.54 -10.04 -1.23
CA ARG A 117 10.91 -9.60 -2.58
C ARG A 117 9.69 -9.48 -3.47
N MET A 118 9.64 -8.41 -4.25
CA MET A 118 8.62 -8.14 -5.26
C MET A 118 9.27 -7.89 -6.62
N ARG A 119 8.51 -8.00 -7.71
CA ARG A 119 8.94 -7.39 -8.97
C ARG A 119 9.11 -5.90 -8.75
N VAL A 120 10.08 -5.27 -9.43
CA VAL A 120 10.38 -3.83 -9.23
C VAL A 120 9.12 -2.97 -9.42
N ALA A 121 8.38 -3.16 -10.51
CA ALA A 121 7.15 -2.41 -10.78
C ALA A 121 6.08 -2.60 -9.71
N ASP A 122 5.93 -3.81 -9.14
CA ASP A 122 4.98 -4.10 -8.07
C ASP A 122 5.39 -3.41 -6.76
N ALA A 123 6.69 -3.42 -6.45
CA ALA A 123 7.23 -2.74 -5.28
C ALA A 123 7.07 -1.22 -5.37
N GLU A 124 7.30 -0.62 -6.54
CA GLU A 124 7.06 0.80 -6.80
C GLU A 124 5.57 1.16 -6.65
N ALA A 125 4.67 0.34 -7.18
CA ALA A 125 3.23 0.53 -7.05
C ALA A 125 2.77 0.45 -5.58
N LEU A 126 3.31 -0.49 -4.81
CA LEU A 126 3.06 -0.59 -3.37
C LEU A 126 3.65 0.62 -2.63
N TYR A 127 4.91 0.97 -2.91
CA TYR A 127 5.61 2.09 -2.29
C TYR A 127 4.85 3.41 -2.42
N ALA A 128 4.26 3.68 -3.59
CA ALA A 128 3.49 4.90 -3.84
C ALA A 128 2.22 5.01 -2.98
N ARG A 129 1.71 3.90 -2.43
CA ARG A 129 0.41 3.81 -1.74
C ARG A 129 0.50 3.70 -0.23
N VAL A 130 1.64 3.30 0.31
CA VAL A 130 1.78 3.00 1.74
C VAL A 130 2.78 3.92 2.43
N PRO A 131 2.34 4.79 3.36
CA PRO A 131 3.23 5.66 4.14
C PRO A 131 3.93 4.90 5.28
N ASN A 132 4.86 5.58 5.97
CA ASN A 132 5.34 5.10 7.26
C ASN A 132 4.16 4.93 8.24
N GLY A 133 4.24 3.92 9.10
CA GLY A 133 3.19 3.54 10.04
C GLY A 133 2.18 2.54 9.50
N THR A 134 2.16 2.25 8.17
CA THR A 134 1.32 1.18 7.61
C THR A 134 1.69 -0.17 8.24
N VAL A 135 0.66 -0.93 8.64
CA VAL A 135 0.77 -2.30 9.18
C VAL A 135 0.78 -3.30 8.06
#